data_a93b20dc007c1acc1b0bf5aef996313f
#
_entry.id   a93b20dc007c1acc1b0bf5aef996313f
#
_cell.length_a   1.000
_cell.length_b   1.000
_cell.length_c   1.000
_cell.angle_alpha   90.00
_cell.angle_beta   90.00
_cell.angle_gamma   90.00
#
_symmetry.space_group_name_H-M   'P 1'
#
loop_
_entity.id
_entity.type
_entity.pdbx_description
1 polymer ?
#
loop_
_entity_poly.entity_id
_entity_poly.type
_entity_poly.pdbx_seq_one_letter_code
_entity_poly.pdbx_strand_id
1 'polypeptide(L)'
;MSGGKAERARGTRAGAHYAPAKGSSAKINGAPAPRNVRALAHRFLLRCESEGQYVNIALDRALREAGLDGRDRDFFTALVYGVTERRITLDYYISLLSSKPLAKLDPTVAVALRMGLYQIIYMKSVPDSAACNESVKLVRRGASSAAPFVNAVLRSFIRRRGEPMLPDRGTDPCGYLSVCYSVPRELAALWREQYGEEQTERILRGMDEPPTPTLRANLIRTDRDGLLERLARDGITAEPSPYSPHSVRLPSPCSLAAIPAFREGLCTVQDDASGMAVEALAPQRGDTVIDMCSAPGGKSFAAAALMHGEGRVLSYDLYESKLHLIREGAKRLGIDIIIAAARDSAQPDSSAAGTADCVICDVPCSGFGVLAKKPDMRTRAGERTSDGELTQLQARILEAAALYPRVGGRLLYSTCTLNKHENEEQVEAFLARHSGYSCEQLHTVFPDPEQPAYLRTDGFFYAVLVRNT
;
A
#
# COMPACT_ATOMS: atom_id res chain seq x y z
N MET A 1 -25.50 -20.04 -58.61
CA MET A 1 -25.28 -21.33 -57.95
C MET A 1 -23.96 -21.24 -57.19
N SER A 2 -23.95 -21.69 -55.93
CA SER A 2 -22.87 -21.83 -54.98
C SER A 2 -22.11 -20.53 -54.63
N GLY A 3 -22.19 -19.92 -53.48
CA GLY A 3 -22.40 -20.42 -52.13
C GLY A 3 -21.05 -20.58 -51.47
N GLY A 4 -20.32 -19.45 -51.12
CA GLY A 4 -19.09 -19.45 -50.37
C GLY A 4 -19.33 -18.81 -48.98
N LYS A 5 -19.39 -19.64 -47.93
CA LYS A 5 -19.51 -19.23 -46.52
C LYS A 5 -18.17 -18.67 -46.05
N ALA A 6 -18.18 -17.43 -45.62
CA ALA A 6 -17.09 -16.81 -44.85
C ALA A 6 -17.13 -17.30 -43.41
N GLU A 7 -16.11 -18.04 -42.99
CA GLU A 7 -15.82 -18.43 -41.61
C GLU A 7 -15.37 -17.23 -40.80
N ARG A 8 -16.18 -16.85 -39.79
CA ARG A 8 -15.80 -15.84 -38.80
C ARG A 8 -14.94 -16.48 -37.73
N ALA A 9 -13.66 -16.14 -37.71
CA ALA A 9 -12.79 -16.45 -36.61
C ALA A 9 -13.30 -15.76 -35.32
N ARG A 10 -13.63 -16.56 -34.32
CA ARG A 10 -13.98 -16.10 -32.96
C ARG A 10 -12.69 -15.77 -32.21
N GLY A 11 -12.39 -14.51 -32.06
CA GLY A 11 -11.40 -14.02 -31.12
C GLY A 11 -11.90 -14.24 -29.68
N THR A 12 -11.15 -15.00 -28.93
CA THR A 12 -11.34 -15.22 -27.49
C THR A 12 -10.98 -13.94 -26.72
N ARG A 13 -11.99 -13.22 -26.26
CA ARG A 13 -11.84 -12.13 -25.28
C ARG A 13 -11.71 -12.76 -23.89
N ALA A 14 -10.52 -12.77 -23.34
CA ALA A 14 -10.30 -12.95 -21.91
C ALA A 14 -10.45 -11.59 -21.22
N GLY A 15 -11.70 -11.18 -21.02
CA GLY A 15 -12.05 -10.05 -20.15
C GLY A 15 -12.63 -10.60 -18.87
N ALA A 16 -11.87 -10.59 -17.79
CA ALA A 16 -12.41 -10.90 -16.46
C ALA A 16 -13.37 -9.78 -16.03
N HIS A 17 -14.64 -9.93 -16.36
CA HIS A 17 -15.72 -9.11 -15.80
C HIS A 17 -15.94 -9.50 -14.34
N TYR A 18 -15.49 -8.62 -13.43
CA TYR A 18 -15.87 -8.68 -12.04
C TYR A 18 -17.30 -8.14 -11.90
N ALA A 19 -18.29 -9.04 -12.00
CA ALA A 19 -19.68 -8.74 -11.67
C ALA A 19 -19.82 -8.85 -10.13
N PRO A 20 -20.48 -7.89 -9.44
CA PRO A 20 -20.74 -8.02 -8.02
C PRO A 20 -21.72 -9.19 -7.80
N ALA A 21 -21.27 -10.21 -7.09
CA ALA A 21 -22.12 -11.31 -6.65
C ALA A 21 -23.25 -10.72 -5.78
N LYS A 22 -24.49 -10.94 -6.19
CA LYS A 22 -25.68 -10.66 -5.38
C LYS A 22 -25.60 -11.53 -4.13
N GLY A 23 -25.20 -10.91 -3.02
CA GLY A 23 -25.17 -11.56 -1.71
C GLY A 23 -26.58 -11.95 -1.31
N SER A 24 -26.86 -13.24 -1.25
CA SER A 24 -27.97 -13.78 -0.47
C SER A 24 -27.70 -13.46 0.99
N SER A 25 -28.51 -12.57 1.57
CA SER A 25 -28.53 -12.31 3.00
C SER A 25 -29.09 -13.52 3.73
N ALA A 26 -28.25 -14.52 3.98
CA ALA A 26 -28.57 -15.53 4.97
C ALA A 26 -28.53 -14.84 6.35
N LYS A 27 -29.69 -14.56 6.90
CA LYS A 27 -29.85 -14.18 8.31
C LYS A 27 -29.28 -15.31 9.16
N ILE A 28 -28.07 -15.09 9.70
CA ILE A 28 -27.53 -15.96 10.75
C ILE A 28 -28.31 -15.62 12.03
N ASN A 29 -29.34 -16.43 12.31
CA ASN A 29 -30.10 -16.35 13.56
C ASN A 29 -29.23 -16.72 14.76
N GLY A 30 -29.06 -15.77 15.70
CA GLY A 30 -29.15 -16.00 17.12
C GLY A 30 -28.10 -16.88 17.80
N ALA A 31 -26.80 -16.55 17.70
CA ALA A 31 -25.88 -16.83 18.81
C ALA A 31 -25.29 -15.50 19.27
N PRO A 32 -25.20 -15.22 20.60
CA PRO A 32 -24.55 -13.99 21.07
C PRO A 32 -23.15 -13.95 20.51
N ALA A 33 -22.76 -12.80 19.94
CA ALA A 33 -21.44 -12.60 19.38
C ALA A 33 -20.38 -13.06 20.39
N PRO A 34 -19.40 -13.87 19.97
CA PRO A 34 -18.40 -14.36 20.92
C PRO A 34 -17.63 -13.16 21.45
N ARG A 35 -17.71 -12.90 22.75
CA ARG A 35 -16.91 -11.89 23.47
C ARG A 35 -15.41 -12.21 23.47
N ASN A 36 -14.97 -13.25 22.78
CA ASN A 36 -13.58 -13.64 22.65
C ASN A 36 -12.98 -13.04 21.37
N VAL A 37 -12.21 -11.97 21.53
CA VAL A 37 -11.54 -11.23 20.44
C VAL A 37 -10.66 -12.14 19.58
N ARG A 38 -9.99 -13.14 20.17
CA ARG A 38 -9.16 -14.11 19.41
C ARG A 38 -10.01 -14.99 18.50
N ALA A 39 -11.18 -15.41 18.94
CA ALA A 39 -12.09 -16.19 18.09
C ALA A 39 -12.66 -15.34 16.94
N LEU A 40 -12.88 -14.06 17.18
CA LEU A 40 -13.27 -13.11 16.12
C LEU A 40 -12.14 -12.93 15.10
N ALA A 41 -10.91 -12.68 15.56
CA ALA A 41 -9.74 -12.52 14.70
C ALA A 41 -9.47 -13.80 13.87
N HIS A 42 -9.59 -14.97 14.48
CA HIS A 42 -9.45 -16.25 13.79
C HIS A 42 -10.43 -16.40 12.62
N ARG A 43 -11.73 -16.16 12.88
CA ARG A 43 -12.75 -16.22 11.82
C ARG A 43 -12.56 -15.18 10.74
N PHE A 44 -12.12 -13.98 11.11
CA PHE A 44 -11.81 -12.91 10.16
C PHE A 44 -10.67 -13.30 9.24
N LEU A 45 -9.55 -13.77 9.78
CA LEU A 45 -8.39 -14.23 9.00
C LEU A 45 -8.74 -15.40 8.09
N LEU A 46 -9.50 -16.39 8.57
CA LEU A 46 -9.99 -17.51 7.76
C LEU A 46 -10.82 -17.02 6.58
N ARG A 47 -11.72 -16.06 6.79
CA ARG A 47 -12.54 -15.50 5.73
C ARG A 47 -11.68 -14.74 4.71
N CYS A 48 -10.73 -13.92 5.16
CA CYS A 48 -9.83 -13.22 4.27
C CYS A 48 -9.02 -14.20 3.39
N GLU A 49 -8.54 -15.31 3.95
CA GLU A 49 -7.81 -16.33 3.19
C GLU A 49 -8.70 -17.08 2.19
N SER A 50 -9.90 -17.48 2.61
CA SER A 50 -10.82 -18.26 1.75
C SER A 50 -11.44 -17.44 0.62
N GLU A 51 -11.71 -16.15 0.86
CA GLU A 51 -12.35 -15.25 -0.10
C GLU A 51 -11.35 -14.38 -0.87
N GLY A 52 -10.05 -14.47 -0.57
CA GLY A 52 -9.01 -13.65 -1.19
C GLY A 52 -9.14 -12.15 -0.90
N GLN A 53 -9.85 -11.79 0.19
CA GLN A 53 -10.09 -10.39 0.55
C GLN A 53 -8.84 -9.74 1.15
N TYR A 54 -8.66 -8.46 0.87
CA TYR A 54 -7.62 -7.66 1.50
C TYR A 54 -8.02 -7.29 2.93
N VAL A 55 -7.13 -7.54 3.88
CA VAL A 55 -7.35 -7.30 5.31
C VAL A 55 -7.67 -5.83 5.59
N ASN A 56 -6.94 -4.90 4.98
CA ASN A 56 -7.17 -3.47 5.16
C ASN A 56 -8.56 -3.01 4.72
N ILE A 57 -9.12 -3.59 3.65
CA ILE A 57 -10.47 -3.25 3.16
C ILE A 57 -11.56 -3.86 4.06
N ALA A 58 -11.34 -5.11 4.51
CA ALA A 58 -12.32 -5.85 5.30
C ALA A 58 -12.35 -5.43 6.78
N LEU A 59 -11.24 -4.90 7.31
CA LEU A 59 -11.06 -4.64 8.74
C LEU A 59 -12.05 -3.62 9.31
N ASP A 60 -12.20 -2.47 8.66
CA ASP A 60 -13.09 -1.40 9.14
C ASP A 60 -14.54 -1.88 9.25
N ARG A 61 -14.97 -2.68 8.29
CA ARG A 61 -16.29 -3.30 8.33
C ARG A 61 -16.42 -4.29 9.49
N ALA A 62 -15.41 -5.15 9.66
CA ALA A 62 -15.39 -6.15 10.72
C ALA A 62 -15.41 -5.51 12.12
N LEU A 63 -14.67 -4.42 12.32
CA LEU A 63 -14.64 -3.66 13.57
C LEU A 63 -16.03 -3.03 13.91
N ARG A 64 -16.69 -2.45 12.89
CA ARG A 64 -18.06 -1.92 13.08
C ARG A 64 -19.08 -3.00 13.38
N GLU A 65 -19.04 -4.10 12.64
CA GLU A 65 -19.96 -5.24 12.82
C GLU A 65 -19.77 -5.92 14.19
N ALA A 66 -18.53 -5.96 14.69
CA ALA A 66 -18.19 -6.58 15.96
C ALA A 66 -18.49 -5.70 17.19
N GLY A 67 -18.66 -4.37 16.99
CA GLY A 67 -18.87 -3.43 18.07
C GLY A 67 -17.71 -3.40 19.07
N LEU A 68 -16.47 -3.62 18.59
CA LEU A 68 -15.26 -3.57 19.43
C LEU A 68 -14.85 -2.13 19.67
N ASP A 69 -14.49 -1.85 20.92
CA ASP A 69 -13.97 -0.57 21.37
C ASP A 69 -12.70 -0.72 22.21
N GLY A 70 -12.00 0.36 22.43
CA GLY A 70 -10.83 0.44 23.30
C GLY A 70 -9.83 -0.70 23.08
N ARG A 71 -9.42 -1.34 24.18
CA ARG A 71 -8.38 -2.39 24.18
C ARG A 71 -8.69 -3.60 23.30
N ASP A 72 -9.96 -3.97 23.20
CA ASP A 72 -10.37 -5.12 22.38
C ASP A 72 -10.22 -4.82 20.89
N ARG A 73 -10.55 -3.60 20.48
CA ARG A 73 -10.32 -3.12 19.12
C ARG A 73 -8.83 -3.09 18.77
N ASP A 74 -8.00 -2.53 19.66
CA ASP A 74 -6.56 -2.43 19.46
C ASP A 74 -5.92 -3.82 19.39
N PHE A 75 -6.31 -4.72 20.29
CA PHE A 75 -5.83 -6.10 20.30
C PHE A 75 -6.23 -6.85 19.03
N PHE A 76 -7.48 -6.72 18.60
CA PHE A 76 -7.97 -7.33 17.36
C PHE A 76 -7.17 -6.85 16.17
N THR A 77 -7.01 -5.53 16.05
CA THR A 77 -6.30 -4.89 14.95
C THR A 77 -4.84 -5.33 14.92
N ALA A 78 -4.13 -5.25 16.04
CA ALA A 78 -2.74 -5.69 16.15
C ALA A 78 -2.55 -7.17 15.80
N LEU A 79 -3.47 -8.03 16.24
CA LEU A 79 -3.38 -9.46 15.97
C LEU A 79 -3.62 -9.78 14.48
N VAL A 80 -4.64 -9.16 13.87
CA VAL A 80 -5.02 -9.40 12.48
C VAL A 80 -3.95 -8.85 11.53
N TYR A 81 -3.55 -7.58 11.71
CA TYR A 81 -2.50 -6.99 10.88
C TYR A 81 -1.16 -7.72 11.04
N GLY A 82 -0.77 -7.99 12.28
CA GLY A 82 0.52 -8.61 12.53
C GLY A 82 0.63 -10.05 12.03
N VAL A 83 -0.43 -10.85 12.14
CA VAL A 83 -0.46 -12.20 11.54
C VAL A 83 -0.35 -12.12 10.02
N THR A 84 -1.00 -11.15 9.38
CA THR A 84 -0.94 -10.95 7.94
C THR A 84 0.45 -10.49 7.51
N GLU A 85 0.99 -9.50 8.21
CA GLU A 85 2.31 -8.92 7.93
C GLU A 85 3.44 -9.95 8.09
N ARG A 86 3.39 -10.74 9.18
CA ARG A 86 4.43 -11.72 9.51
C ARG A 86 4.16 -13.12 8.98
N ARG A 87 3.23 -13.26 8.03
CA ARG A 87 2.77 -14.57 7.54
C ARG A 87 3.91 -15.46 7.07
N ILE A 88 4.87 -14.94 6.29
CA ILE A 88 5.99 -15.73 5.75
C ILE A 88 6.88 -16.23 6.90
N THR A 89 7.21 -15.38 7.86
CA THR A 89 7.98 -15.76 9.07
C THR A 89 7.25 -16.82 9.88
N LEU A 90 5.94 -16.63 10.10
CA LEU A 90 5.12 -17.57 10.88
C LEU A 90 5.00 -18.92 10.19
N ASP A 91 4.79 -18.93 8.87
CA ASP A 91 4.70 -20.13 8.04
C ASP A 91 6.02 -20.90 8.02
N TYR A 92 7.15 -20.19 8.00
CA TYR A 92 8.47 -20.80 8.12
C TYR A 92 8.62 -21.54 9.47
N TYR A 93 8.29 -20.90 10.59
CA TYR A 93 8.38 -21.55 11.90
C TYR A 93 7.40 -22.72 12.03
N ILE A 94 6.19 -22.61 11.47
CA ILE A 94 5.27 -23.74 11.45
C ILE A 94 5.89 -24.90 10.66
N SER A 95 6.48 -24.64 9.50
CA SER A 95 7.09 -25.66 8.64
C SER A 95 8.30 -26.32 9.31
N LEU A 96 9.07 -25.55 10.07
CA LEU A 96 10.25 -26.05 10.81
C LEU A 96 9.87 -26.98 11.99
N LEU A 97 8.72 -26.73 12.61
CA LEU A 97 8.31 -27.39 13.85
C LEU A 97 7.19 -28.42 13.66
N SER A 98 6.54 -28.40 12.51
CA SER A 98 5.42 -29.28 12.19
C SER A 98 5.90 -30.58 11.57
N SER A 99 5.33 -31.69 12.00
CA SER A 99 5.48 -33.01 11.34
C SER A 99 4.70 -33.13 10.02
N LYS A 100 3.83 -32.14 9.70
CA LYS A 100 3.00 -32.14 8.49
C LYS A 100 3.37 -30.90 7.65
N PRO A 101 3.44 -31.04 6.32
CA PRO A 101 3.60 -29.87 5.44
C PRO A 101 2.47 -28.85 5.63
N LEU A 102 2.80 -27.56 5.60
CA LEU A 102 1.85 -26.46 5.81
C LEU A 102 0.63 -26.56 4.84
N ALA A 103 0.88 -26.88 3.58
CA ALA A 103 -0.16 -27.02 2.56
C ALA A 103 -1.17 -28.17 2.83
N LYS A 104 -0.83 -29.11 3.75
CA LYS A 104 -1.72 -30.20 4.17
C LYS A 104 -2.42 -29.94 5.50
N LEU A 105 -2.18 -28.79 6.12
CA LEU A 105 -2.89 -28.39 7.33
C LEU A 105 -4.29 -27.87 6.98
N ASP A 106 -5.26 -28.20 7.83
CA ASP A 106 -6.57 -27.55 7.78
C ASP A 106 -6.38 -26.03 7.96
N PRO A 107 -7.01 -25.15 7.16
CA PRO A 107 -6.90 -23.70 7.28
C PRO A 107 -7.17 -23.19 8.70
N THR A 108 -8.15 -23.78 9.41
CA THR A 108 -8.48 -23.47 10.81
C THR A 108 -7.25 -23.68 11.72
N VAL A 109 -6.51 -24.75 11.48
CA VAL A 109 -5.31 -25.11 12.24
C VAL A 109 -4.15 -24.18 11.90
N ALA A 110 -3.93 -23.92 10.61
CA ALA A 110 -2.85 -23.05 10.14
C ALA A 110 -3.01 -21.63 10.69
N VAL A 111 -4.21 -21.04 10.60
CA VAL A 111 -4.48 -19.70 11.15
C VAL A 111 -4.34 -19.69 12.68
N ALA A 112 -4.80 -20.72 13.39
CA ALA A 112 -4.62 -20.79 14.85
C ALA A 112 -3.15 -20.89 15.26
N LEU A 113 -2.31 -21.61 14.52
CA LEU A 113 -0.86 -21.68 14.71
C LEU A 113 -0.19 -20.33 14.45
N ARG A 114 -0.49 -19.66 13.33
CA ARG A 114 0.02 -18.32 13.02
C ARG A 114 -0.33 -17.32 14.13
N MET A 115 -1.59 -17.30 14.58
CA MET A 115 -2.02 -16.44 15.69
C MET A 115 -1.31 -16.77 17.01
N GLY A 116 -1.10 -18.04 17.31
CA GLY A 116 -0.35 -18.48 18.49
C GLY A 116 1.11 -18.02 18.45
N LEU A 117 1.81 -18.30 17.36
CA LEU A 117 3.20 -17.87 17.19
C LEU A 117 3.36 -16.35 17.18
N TYR A 118 2.45 -15.63 16.50
CA TYR A 118 2.50 -14.16 16.49
C TYR A 118 2.41 -13.60 17.92
N GLN A 119 1.47 -14.09 18.73
CA GLN A 119 1.33 -13.66 20.11
C GLN A 119 2.60 -13.97 20.94
N ILE A 120 3.20 -15.16 20.74
CA ILE A 120 4.42 -15.58 21.47
C ILE A 120 5.64 -14.75 21.07
N ILE A 121 5.77 -14.38 19.80
CA ILE A 121 6.97 -13.71 19.26
C ILE A 121 6.86 -12.19 19.43
N TYR A 122 5.72 -11.60 19.09
CA TYR A 122 5.58 -10.15 18.89
C TYR A 122 4.72 -9.44 19.95
N MET A 123 3.83 -10.16 20.69
CA MET A 123 2.94 -9.53 21.65
C MET A 123 3.44 -9.73 23.11
N LYS A 124 4.42 -8.92 23.51
CA LYS A 124 5.08 -9.03 24.85
C LYS A 124 4.11 -9.01 26.04
N SER A 125 2.94 -8.39 25.89
CA SER A 125 1.90 -8.34 26.94
C SER A 125 1.10 -9.63 27.06
N VAL A 126 1.27 -10.60 26.14
CA VAL A 126 0.54 -11.87 26.15
C VAL A 126 1.46 -12.96 26.69
N PRO A 127 1.13 -13.61 27.85
CA PRO A 127 1.89 -14.73 28.35
C PRO A 127 1.87 -15.91 27.36
N ASP A 128 3.00 -16.62 27.21
CA ASP A 128 3.12 -17.79 26.32
C ASP A 128 2.04 -18.85 26.59
N SER A 129 1.76 -19.11 27.87
CA SER A 129 0.75 -20.07 28.27
C SER A 129 -0.65 -19.67 27.82
N ALA A 130 -0.96 -18.36 27.85
CA ALA A 130 -2.23 -17.83 27.36
C ALA A 130 -2.32 -17.96 25.84
N ALA A 131 -1.27 -17.60 25.10
CA ALA A 131 -1.21 -17.77 23.64
C ALA A 131 -1.45 -19.22 23.23
N CYS A 132 -0.76 -20.19 23.88
CA CYS A 132 -0.95 -21.62 23.62
C CYS A 132 -2.39 -22.08 23.92
N ASN A 133 -2.89 -21.79 25.12
CA ASN A 133 -4.19 -22.28 25.56
C ASN A 133 -5.33 -21.73 24.70
N GLU A 134 -5.29 -20.43 24.35
CA GLU A 134 -6.32 -19.81 23.50
C GLU A 134 -6.24 -20.35 22.08
N SER A 135 -5.06 -20.55 21.50
CA SER A 135 -4.92 -21.15 20.15
C SER A 135 -5.48 -22.57 20.09
N VAL A 136 -5.25 -23.39 21.15
CA VAL A 136 -5.84 -24.72 21.27
C VAL A 136 -7.37 -24.66 21.35
N LYS A 137 -7.94 -23.65 22.06
CA LYS A 137 -9.41 -23.48 22.14
C LYS A 137 -10.03 -23.12 20.78
N LEU A 138 -9.29 -22.38 19.90
CA LEU A 138 -9.77 -21.99 18.57
C LEU A 138 -10.08 -23.23 17.72
N VAL A 139 -9.18 -24.23 17.72
CA VAL A 139 -9.33 -25.43 16.89
C VAL A 139 -10.32 -26.46 17.48
N ARG A 140 -10.60 -26.44 18.79
CA ARG A 140 -11.53 -27.39 19.42
C ARG A 140 -12.96 -27.34 18.87
N ARG A 141 -13.37 -26.20 18.30
CA ARG A 141 -14.74 -26.00 17.79
C ARG A 141 -14.96 -26.54 16.37
N GLY A 142 -13.90 -26.73 15.58
CA GLY A 142 -14.02 -27.18 14.18
C GLY A 142 -13.07 -28.32 13.81
N ALA A 143 -11.93 -28.47 14.51
CA ALA A 143 -10.90 -29.45 14.26
C ALA A 143 -10.34 -29.99 15.60
N SER A 144 -11.20 -30.54 16.44
CA SER A 144 -10.86 -30.92 17.83
C SER A 144 -9.72 -31.93 17.95
N SER A 145 -9.58 -32.83 16.98
CA SER A 145 -8.47 -33.80 16.89
C SER A 145 -7.10 -33.13 16.67
N ALA A 146 -7.06 -31.88 16.19
CA ALA A 146 -5.82 -31.13 15.97
C ALA A 146 -5.34 -30.37 17.22
N ALA A 147 -6.12 -30.32 18.30
CA ALA A 147 -5.76 -29.57 19.51
C ALA A 147 -4.41 -30.02 20.14
N PRO A 148 -4.10 -31.34 20.27
CA PRO A 148 -2.80 -31.80 20.74
C PRO A 148 -1.65 -31.36 19.80
N PHE A 149 -1.87 -31.39 18.48
CA PHE A 149 -0.89 -31.00 17.48
C PHE A 149 -0.57 -29.49 17.60
N VAL A 150 -1.59 -28.60 17.66
CA VAL A 150 -1.40 -27.16 17.84
C VAL A 150 -0.59 -26.88 19.12
N ASN A 151 -0.96 -27.53 20.23
CA ASN A 151 -0.23 -27.39 21.49
C ASN A 151 1.24 -27.85 21.38
N ALA A 152 1.49 -28.97 20.70
CA ALA A 152 2.83 -29.51 20.53
C ALA A 152 3.73 -28.57 19.73
N VAL A 153 3.25 -28.02 18.61
CA VAL A 153 4.00 -27.06 17.77
C VAL A 153 4.34 -25.80 18.54
N LEU A 154 3.35 -25.16 19.20
CA LEU A 154 3.58 -23.93 19.96
C LEU A 154 4.54 -24.12 21.13
N ARG A 155 4.39 -25.22 21.89
CA ARG A 155 5.32 -25.55 22.98
C ARG A 155 6.71 -25.90 22.47
N SER A 156 6.84 -26.52 21.31
CA SER A 156 8.13 -26.78 20.70
C SER A 156 8.84 -25.48 20.35
N PHE A 157 8.13 -24.47 19.80
CA PHE A 157 8.70 -23.14 19.57
C PHE A 157 9.23 -22.52 20.88
N ILE A 158 8.43 -22.54 21.94
CA ILE A 158 8.80 -21.94 23.23
C ILE A 158 10.07 -22.63 23.81
N ARG A 159 10.16 -23.95 23.75
CA ARG A 159 11.34 -24.70 24.23
C ARG A 159 12.60 -24.38 23.44
N ARG A 160 12.47 -24.14 22.14
CA ARG A 160 13.59 -23.84 21.24
C ARG A 160 13.87 -22.34 21.08
N ARG A 161 13.17 -21.50 21.85
CA ARG A 161 13.41 -20.05 21.84
C ARG A 161 14.85 -19.79 22.31
N GLY A 162 15.64 -19.11 21.48
CA GLY A 162 17.08 -18.86 21.69
C GLY A 162 18.00 -19.77 20.87
N GLU A 163 17.47 -20.82 20.22
CA GLU A 163 18.22 -21.54 19.19
C GLU A 163 18.23 -20.71 17.88
N PRO A 164 19.30 -20.83 17.05
CA PRO A 164 19.30 -20.21 15.72
C PRO A 164 18.31 -20.94 14.81
N MET A 165 17.09 -20.41 14.71
CA MET A 165 16.01 -21.00 13.91
C MET A 165 15.82 -20.29 12.57
N LEU A 166 16.54 -19.21 12.27
CA LEU A 166 16.49 -18.53 10.96
C LEU A 166 17.37 -19.29 9.95
N PRO A 167 17.12 -19.17 8.65
CA PRO A 167 18.02 -19.62 7.61
C PRO A 167 19.43 -19.03 7.82
N ASP A 168 20.46 -19.80 7.52
CA ASP A 168 21.84 -19.32 7.64
C ASP A 168 22.12 -18.22 6.62
N ARG A 169 22.53 -17.06 7.10
CA ARG A 169 22.75 -15.87 6.26
C ARG A 169 23.88 -16.07 5.24
N GLY A 170 24.89 -16.86 5.58
CA GLY A 170 26.04 -17.10 4.72
C GLY A 170 25.71 -18.01 3.53
N THR A 171 24.87 -19.02 3.75
CA THR A 171 24.51 -20.01 2.72
C THR A 171 23.20 -19.68 2.00
N ASP A 172 22.28 -19.00 2.66
CA ASP A 172 20.97 -18.62 2.10
C ASP A 172 20.55 -17.19 2.50
N PRO A 173 21.25 -16.16 2.03
CA PRO A 173 20.96 -14.77 2.40
C PRO A 173 19.55 -14.29 2.01
N CYS A 174 19.01 -14.72 0.86
CA CYS A 174 17.63 -14.38 0.47
C CYS A 174 16.60 -15.05 1.36
N GLY A 175 16.82 -16.31 1.75
CA GLY A 175 15.98 -17.02 2.72
C GLY A 175 16.02 -16.36 4.09
N TYR A 176 17.22 -15.97 4.55
CA TYR A 176 17.38 -15.21 5.80
C TYR A 176 16.55 -13.93 5.80
N LEU A 177 16.72 -13.07 4.78
CA LEU A 177 15.98 -11.81 4.65
C LEU A 177 14.46 -12.04 4.54
N SER A 178 14.06 -13.04 3.75
CA SER A 178 12.66 -13.41 3.59
C SER A 178 11.99 -13.75 4.92
N VAL A 179 12.62 -14.59 5.72
CA VAL A 179 12.08 -15.03 7.01
C VAL A 179 12.18 -13.92 8.06
N CYS A 180 13.30 -13.20 8.09
CA CYS A 180 13.55 -12.15 9.08
C CYS A 180 12.53 -11.01 8.96
N TYR A 181 12.26 -10.57 7.73
CA TYR A 181 11.40 -9.40 7.43
C TYR A 181 10.04 -9.76 6.86
N SER A 182 9.72 -11.04 6.75
CA SER A 182 8.43 -11.52 6.21
C SER A 182 8.11 -10.96 4.81
N VAL A 183 9.04 -11.09 3.88
CA VAL A 183 8.88 -10.73 2.47
C VAL A 183 9.14 -11.92 1.56
N PRO A 184 8.57 -12.00 0.35
CA PRO A 184 8.89 -13.07 -0.59
C PRO A 184 10.38 -13.14 -0.90
N ARG A 185 10.90 -14.35 -1.06
CA ARG A 185 12.30 -14.60 -1.40
C ARG A 185 12.69 -13.94 -2.73
N GLU A 186 11.76 -13.94 -3.68
CA GLU A 186 11.91 -13.33 -4.99
C GLU A 186 12.12 -11.82 -4.87
N LEU A 187 11.40 -11.15 -3.98
CA LEU A 187 11.56 -9.72 -3.73
C LEU A 187 12.92 -9.42 -3.07
N ALA A 188 13.32 -10.23 -2.09
CA ALA A 188 14.64 -10.09 -1.46
C ALA A 188 15.77 -10.31 -2.49
N ALA A 189 15.62 -11.25 -3.42
CA ALA A 189 16.56 -11.49 -4.50
C ALA A 189 16.62 -10.32 -5.48
N LEU A 190 15.47 -9.81 -5.93
CA LEU A 190 15.37 -8.64 -6.82
C LEU A 190 16.08 -7.42 -6.23
N TRP A 191 15.81 -7.09 -4.98
CA TRP A 191 16.45 -5.93 -4.34
C TRP A 191 17.94 -6.13 -4.10
N ARG A 192 18.38 -7.36 -3.79
CA ARG A 192 19.82 -7.66 -3.67
C ARG A 192 20.55 -7.51 -5.02
N GLU A 193 19.91 -7.89 -6.11
CA GLU A 193 20.43 -7.69 -7.46
C GLU A 193 20.52 -6.20 -7.81
N GLN A 194 19.46 -5.43 -7.54
CA GLN A 194 19.35 -4.04 -7.94
C GLN A 194 20.10 -3.05 -7.03
N TYR A 195 20.16 -3.32 -5.72
CA TYR A 195 20.66 -2.37 -4.71
C TYR A 195 21.82 -2.92 -3.87
N GLY A 196 22.16 -4.20 -4.00
CA GLY A 196 23.14 -4.87 -3.14
C GLY A 196 22.58 -5.28 -1.79
N GLU A 197 23.36 -6.06 -1.04
CA GLU A 197 22.92 -6.69 0.22
C GLU A 197 22.62 -5.67 1.32
N GLU A 198 23.53 -4.72 1.53
CA GLU A 198 23.42 -3.72 2.60
C GLU A 198 22.21 -2.83 2.42
N GLN A 199 22.02 -2.28 1.22
CA GLN A 199 20.88 -1.41 0.94
C GLN A 199 19.56 -2.17 0.99
N THR A 200 19.53 -3.44 0.55
CA THR A 200 18.33 -4.29 0.68
C THR A 200 17.92 -4.46 2.13
N GLU A 201 18.88 -4.74 3.02
CA GLU A 201 18.56 -4.88 4.43
C GLU A 201 18.13 -3.55 5.07
N ARG A 202 18.73 -2.42 4.67
CA ARG A 202 18.28 -1.08 5.10
C ARG A 202 16.84 -0.81 4.67
N ILE A 203 16.47 -1.11 3.43
CA ILE A 203 15.09 -0.99 2.94
C ILE A 203 14.13 -1.83 3.79
N LEU A 204 14.46 -3.10 4.00
CA LEU A 204 13.62 -4.03 4.76
C LEU A 204 13.45 -3.60 6.23
N ARG A 205 14.53 -3.15 6.88
CA ARG A 205 14.49 -2.59 8.25
C ARG A 205 13.64 -1.32 8.30
N GLY A 206 13.76 -0.45 7.29
CA GLY A 206 12.96 0.78 7.20
C GLY A 206 11.46 0.51 7.08
N MET A 207 11.08 -0.64 6.52
CA MET A 207 9.68 -1.07 6.33
C MET A 207 9.18 -2.02 7.44
N ASP A 208 9.98 -2.31 8.46
CA ASP A 208 9.65 -3.34 9.46
C ASP A 208 8.67 -2.85 10.53
N GLU A 209 8.50 -1.56 10.67
CA GLU A 209 7.56 -0.94 11.60
C GLU A 209 6.47 -0.16 10.85
N PRO A 210 5.20 -0.23 11.28
CA PRO A 210 4.13 0.51 10.65
C PRO A 210 4.34 2.02 10.83
N PRO A 211 4.31 2.81 9.74
CA PRO A 211 4.44 4.25 9.82
C PRO A 211 3.17 4.88 10.39
N THR A 212 3.31 6.03 11.03
CA THR A 212 2.18 6.88 11.41
C THR A 212 1.73 7.76 10.24
N PRO A 213 0.49 8.28 10.27
CA PRO A 213 0.03 9.18 9.23
C PRO A 213 0.85 10.48 9.13
N THR A 214 1.13 10.89 7.90
CA THR A 214 1.65 12.22 7.57
C THR A 214 0.49 13.08 7.10
N LEU A 215 0.36 14.29 7.62
CA LEU A 215 -0.65 15.26 7.21
C LEU A 215 0.02 16.39 6.43
N ARG A 216 -0.46 16.62 5.21
CA ARG A 216 -0.05 17.75 4.38
C ARG A 216 -1.04 18.90 4.54
N ALA A 217 -0.55 20.10 4.82
CA ALA A 217 -1.36 21.31 4.92
C ALA A 217 -2.04 21.64 3.58
N ASN A 218 -3.28 22.08 3.64
CA ASN A 218 -4.00 22.61 2.51
C ASN A 218 -3.66 24.11 2.36
N LEU A 219 -2.73 24.43 1.47
CA LEU A 219 -2.20 25.78 1.28
C LEU A 219 -3.22 26.82 0.78
N ILE A 220 -4.43 26.39 0.41
CA ILE A 220 -5.56 27.27 0.10
C ILE A 220 -6.17 27.83 1.39
N ARG A 221 -6.06 27.11 2.51
CA ARG A 221 -6.73 27.43 3.79
C ARG A 221 -5.79 27.73 4.95
N THR A 222 -4.61 27.15 4.94
CA THR A 222 -3.62 27.26 6.01
C THR A 222 -2.24 26.86 5.49
N ASP A 223 -1.21 27.20 6.22
CA ASP A 223 0.15 26.67 6.03
C ASP A 223 0.48 25.59 7.07
N ARG A 224 1.74 25.12 7.05
CA ARG A 224 2.22 24.10 8.00
C ARG A 224 2.13 24.56 9.44
N ASP A 225 2.52 25.82 9.71
CA ASP A 225 2.60 26.35 11.07
C ASP A 225 1.20 26.57 11.64
N GLY A 226 0.27 27.10 10.84
CA GLY A 226 -1.15 27.18 11.19
C GLY A 226 -1.81 25.82 11.41
N LEU A 227 -1.39 24.78 10.66
CA LEU A 227 -1.84 23.41 10.90
C LEU A 227 -1.29 22.87 12.23
N LEU A 228 -0.02 23.11 12.56
CA LEU A 228 0.58 22.72 13.85
C LEU A 228 -0.15 23.37 15.02
N GLU A 229 -0.41 24.68 14.95
CA GLU A 229 -1.16 25.40 15.98
C GLU A 229 -2.57 24.86 16.15
N ARG A 230 -3.23 24.49 15.02
CA ARG A 230 -4.58 23.92 15.07
C ARG A 230 -4.58 22.54 15.72
N LEU A 231 -3.64 21.67 15.36
CA LEU A 231 -3.51 20.33 15.96
C LEU A 231 -3.20 20.44 17.46
N ALA A 232 -2.33 21.35 17.87
CA ALA A 232 -2.03 21.59 19.27
C ALA A 232 -3.27 22.04 20.07
N ARG A 233 -4.11 22.92 19.51
CA ARG A 233 -5.39 23.33 20.12
C ARG A 233 -6.39 22.17 20.25
N ASP A 234 -6.33 21.22 19.30
CA ASP A 234 -7.16 20.00 19.32
C ASP A 234 -6.57 18.91 20.26
N GLY A 235 -5.44 19.20 20.96
CA GLY A 235 -4.76 18.25 21.86
C GLY A 235 -3.99 17.14 21.12
N ILE A 236 -3.65 17.36 19.86
CA ILE A 236 -2.93 16.39 19.01
C ILE A 236 -1.47 16.84 18.91
N THR A 237 -0.55 15.96 19.36
CA THR A 237 0.89 16.18 19.19
C THR A 237 1.28 15.96 17.74
N ALA A 238 1.93 16.94 17.14
CA ALA A 238 2.46 16.89 15.79
C ALA A 238 3.80 17.62 15.71
N GLU A 239 4.64 17.21 14.78
CA GLU A 239 5.97 17.80 14.52
C GLU A 239 6.10 18.18 13.05
N PRO A 240 6.89 19.23 12.71
CA PRO A 240 7.19 19.54 11.33
C PRO A 240 7.84 18.33 10.63
N SER A 241 7.45 18.05 9.39
CA SER A 241 8.20 17.06 8.60
C SER A 241 9.59 17.59 8.25
N PRO A 242 10.65 16.77 8.33
CA PRO A 242 11.98 17.16 7.86
C PRO A 242 12.09 17.11 6.33
N TYR A 243 11.12 16.50 5.62
CA TYR A 243 11.21 16.25 4.17
C TYR A 243 10.40 17.24 3.34
N SER A 244 9.34 17.83 3.90
CA SER A 244 8.46 18.75 3.18
C SER A 244 8.12 19.95 4.05
N PRO A 245 8.23 21.19 3.52
CA PRO A 245 7.85 22.40 4.24
C PRO A 245 6.34 22.53 4.46
N HIS A 246 5.54 21.63 3.86
CA HIS A 246 4.09 21.66 3.89
C HIS A 246 3.46 20.54 4.72
N SER A 247 4.27 19.66 5.31
CA SER A 247 3.79 18.46 6.00
C SER A 247 4.12 18.47 7.48
N VAL A 248 3.28 17.77 8.26
CA VAL A 248 3.48 17.48 9.67
C VAL A 248 3.41 15.98 9.93
N ARG A 249 4.16 15.52 10.90
CA ARG A 249 4.23 14.13 11.35
C ARG A 249 3.52 13.96 12.67
N LEU A 250 2.84 12.82 12.81
CA LEU A 250 2.16 12.46 14.05
C LEU A 250 2.99 11.37 14.76
N PRO A 251 3.63 11.67 15.91
CA PRO A 251 4.44 10.69 16.63
C PRO A 251 3.65 9.48 17.14
N SER A 252 2.34 9.63 17.32
CA SER A 252 1.46 8.57 17.79
C SER A 252 0.36 8.25 16.78
N PRO A 253 0.00 6.96 16.64
CA PRO A 253 -1.14 6.56 15.80
C PRO A 253 -2.43 7.22 16.28
N CYS A 254 -3.21 7.76 15.35
CA CYS A 254 -4.53 8.30 15.64
C CYS A 254 -5.52 7.99 14.51
N SER A 255 -6.80 8.01 14.83
CA SER A 255 -7.84 7.89 13.82
C SER A 255 -8.01 9.21 13.09
N LEU A 256 -7.84 9.22 11.77
CA LEU A 256 -8.02 10.41 10.94
C LEU A 256 -9.42 11.03 11.11
N ALA A 257 -10.44 10.20 11.28
CA ALA A 257 -11.81 10.67 11.52
C ALA A 257 -11.96 11.41 12.86
N ALA A 258 -11.03 11.22 13.80
CA ALA A 258 -11.03 11.92 15.09
C ALA A 258 -10.34 13.29 15.01
N ILE A 259 -9.58 13.58 13.94
CA ILE A 259 -8.83 14.85 13.77
C ILE A 259 -9.79 15.93 13.22
N PRO A 260 -10.14 16.99 14.00
CA PRO A 260 -11.02 18.05 13.51
C PRO A 260 -10.45 18.76 12.28
N ALA A 261 -9.16 19.11 12.30
CA ALA A 261 -8.47 19.76 11.19
C ALA A 261 -8.59 18.97 9.86
N PHE A 262 -8.56 17.62 9.91
CA PHE A 262 -8.77 16.79 8.73
C PHE A 262 -10.21 16.88 8.22
N ARG A 263 -11.20 16.79 9.12
CA ARG A 263 -12.64 16.87 8.73
C ARG A 263 -12.99 18.22 8.12
N GLU A 264 -12.39 19.30 8.62
CA GLU A 264 -12.59 20.67 8.16
C GLU A 264 -11.82 21.00 6.86
N GLY A 265 -10.98 20.07 6.38
CA GLY A 265 -10.26 20.25 5.13
C GLY A 265 -9.01 21.14 5.24
N LEU A 266 -8.47 21.33 6.45
CA LEU A 266 -7.20 22.06 6.64
C LEU A 266 -5.98 21.22 6.24
N CYS A 267 -6.14 19.91 6.12
CA CYS A 267 -5.08 19.00 5.69
C CYS A 267 -5.62 17.78 4.95
N THR A 268 -4.71 17.09 4.28
CA THR A 268 -4.93 15.77 3.69
C THR A 268 -3.86 14.80 4.17
N VAL A 269 -4.13 13.48 4.06
CA VAL A 269 -3.12 12.45 4.33
C VAL A 269 -2.32 12.23 3.06
N GLN A 270 -1.03 12.42 3.14
CA GLN A 270 -0.11 12.15 2.04
C GLN A 270 1.27 11.83 2.61
N ASP A 271 1.89 10.75 2.13
CA ASP A 271 3.29 10.47 2.45
C ASP A 271 4.20 11.57 1.91
N ASP A 272 5.25 11.92 2.66
CA ASP A 272 6.16 12.98 2.23
C ASP A 272 6.83 12.68 0.90
N ALA A 273 7.24 11.43 0.64
CA ALA A 273 7.87 11.07 -0.62
C ALA A 273 6.94 11.34 -1.83
N SER A 274 5.64 11.05 -1.68
CA SER A 274 4.63 11.41 -2.69
C SER A 274 4.43 12.93 -2.80
N GLY A 275 4.52 13.65 -1.69
CA GLY A 275 4.43 15.12 -1.64
C GLY A 275 5.63 15.79 -2.30
N MET A 276 6.85 15.32 -2.00
CA MET A 276 8.12 15.79 -2.59
C MET A 276 8.10 15.71 -4.12
N ALA A 277 7.52 14.65 -4.68
CA ALA A 277 7.39 14.50 -6.14
C ALA A 277 6.57 15.64 -6.77
N VAL A 278 5.46 16.06 -6.15
CA VAL A 278 4.65 17.18 -6.63
C VAL A 278 5.34 18.52 -6.36
N GLU A 279 6.07 18.64 -5.26
CA GLU A 279 6.89 19.83 -4.97
C GLU A 279 8.03 19.98 -6.01
N ALA A 280 8.66 18.88 -6.42
CA ALA A 280 9.67 18.87 -7.50
C ALA A 280 9.08 19.26 -8.86
N LEU A 281 7.84 18.85 -9.16
CA LEU A 281 7.12 19.29 -10.35
C LEU A 281 6.85 20.80 -10.34
N ALA A 282 6.69 21.39 -9.15
CA ALA A 282 6.54 22.82 -8.90
C ALA A 282 5.43 23.51 -9.74
N PRO A 283 4.17 23.05 -9.70
CA PRO A 283 3.08 23.72 -10.41
C PRO A 283 2.86 25.12 -9.83
N GLN A 284 2.60 26.10 -10.73
CA GLN A 284 2.45 27.52 -10.39
C GLN A 284 0.99 27.96 -10.45
N ARG A 285 0.68 29.10 -9.81
CA ARG A 285 -0.64 29.73 -9.91
C ARG A 285 -1.03 29.97 -11.38
N GLY A 286 -2.22 29.57 -11.75
CA GLY A 286 -2.74 29.74 -13.11
C GLY A 286 -2.41 28.57 -14.06
N ASP A 287 -1.54 27.63 -13.67
CA ASP A 287 -1.16 26.50 -14.52
C ASP A 287 -2.36 25.59 -14.85
N THR A 288 -2.23 24.91 -15.97
CA THR A 288 -3.03 23.74 -16.32
C THR A 288 -2.23 22.49 -15.98
N VAL A 289 -2.72 21.71 -15.00
CA VAL A 289 -2.13 20.43 -14.58
C VAL A 289 -2.99 19.28 -15.08
N ILE A 290 -2.38 18.24 -15.65
CA ILE A 290 -3.05 16.97 -16.01
C ILE A 290 -2.49 15.86 -15.13
N ASP A 291 -3.35 15.20 -14.32
CA ASP A 291 -3.00 14.04 -13.48
C ASP A 291 -3.60 12.77 -14.12
N MET A 292 -2.73 11.90 -14.66
CA MET A 292 -3.07 10.79 -15.54
C MET A 292 -3.68 9.59 -14.81
N CYS A 293 -3.29 9.34 -13.55
CA CYS A 293 -3.72 8.18 -12.75
C CYS A 293 -4.04 8.64 -11.33
N SER A 294 -5.02 9.54 -11.21
CA SER A 294 -5.14 10.44 -10.06
C SER A 294 -5.74 9.83 -8.79
N ALA A 295 -6.57 8.77 -8.89
CA ALA A 295 -7.29 8.27 -7.72
C ALA A 295 -6.36 7.65 -6.66
N PRO A 296 -6.53 8.05 -5.37
CA PRO A 296 -7.66 8.75 -4.75
C PRO A 296 -7.59 10.29 -4.76
N GLY A 297 -6.63 10.93 -5.42
CA GLY A 297 -6.57 12.38 -5.59
C GLY A 297 -5.40 13.07 -4.87
N GLY A 298 -4.55 12.33 -4.15
CA GLY A 298 -3.52 12.91 -3.30
C GLY A 298 -2.57 13.87 -4.01
N LYS A 299 -2.09 13.53 -5.23
CA LYS A 299 -1.20 14.39 -6.03
C LYS A 299 -1.94 15.55 -6.67
N SER A 300 -3.17 15.32 -7.17
CA SER A 300 -4.05 16.39 -7.66
C SER A 300 -4.33 17.43 -6.58
N PHE A 301 -4.62 17.00 -5.34
CA PHE A 301 -4.85 17.94 -4.21
C PHE A 301 -3.57 18.70 -3.85
N ALA A 302 -2.41 18.04 -3.86
CA ALA A 302 -1.13 18.69 -3.60
C ALA A 302 -0.80 19.74 -4.67
N ALA A 303 -1.02 19.42 -5.96
CA ALA A 303 -0.83 20.37 -7.05
C ALA A 303 -1.76 21.58 -6.92
N ALA A 304 -3.07 21.36 -6.72
CA ALA A 304 -4.05 22.43 -6.53
C ALA A 304 -3.73 23.32 -5.31
N ALA A 305 -3.21 22.71 -4.22
CA ALA A 305 -2.77 23.45 -3.03
C ALA A 305 -1.54 24.32 -3.30
N LEU A 306 -0.53 23.82 -4.03
CA LEU A 306 0.64 24.60 -4.46
C LEU A 306 0.25 25.74 -5.40
N MET A 307 -0.75 25.51 -6.26
CA MET A 307 -1.34 26.54 -7.13
C MET A 307 -2.24 27.53 -6.36
N HIS A 308 -2.40 27.36 -5.06
CA HIS A 308 -3.31 28.17 -4.21
C HIS A 308 -4.77 28.22 -4.72
N GLY A 309 -5.23 27.17 -5.40
CA GLY A 309 -6.59 27.13 -5.94
C GLY A 309 -6.79 27.94 -7.21
N GLU A 310 -5.73 28.39 -7.88
CA GLU A 310 -5.78 29.17 -9.12
C GLU A 310 -5.29 28.32 -10.29
N GLY A 311 -6.02 28.32 -11.43
CA GLY A 311 -5.70 27.52 -12.61
C GLY A 311 -6.65 26.35 -12.82
N ARG A 312 -6.18 25.21 -13.30
CA ARG A 312 -7.02 24.04 -13.58
C ARG A 312 -6.25 22.73 -13.38
N VAL A 313 -6.87 21.76 -12.72
CA VAL A 313 -6.34 20.40 -12.56
C VAL A 313 -7.30 19.40 -13.20
N LEU A 314 -6.87 18.72 -14.27
CA LEU A 314 -7.60 17.67 -14.93
C LEU A 314 -7.15 16.33 -14.35
N SER A 315 -8.03 15.68 -13.56
CA SER A 315 -7.71 14.47 -12.80
C SER A 315 -8.36 13.26 -13.45
N TYR A 316 -7.58 12.38 -14.04
CA TYR A 316 -8.05 11.20 -14.75
C TYR A 316 -7.79 9.91 -13.95
N ASP A 317 -8.71 8.95 -14.03
CA ASP A 317 -8.51 7.55 -13.58
C ASP A 317 -9.28 6.62 -14.52
N LEU A 318 -8.78 5.42 -14.70
CA LEU A 318 -9.42 4.40 -15.54
C LEU A 318 -10.82 4.03 -15.04
N TYR A 319 -11.03 4.03 -13.72
CA TYR A 319 -12.24 3.52 -13.09
C TYR A 319 -13.15 4.64 -12.61
N GLU A 320 -14.31 4.83 -13.27
CA GLU A 320 -15.36 5.79 -12.83
C GLU A 320 -15.71 5.61 -11.34
N SER A 321 -15.73 4.35 -10.87
CA SER A 321 -16.02 4.04 -9.46
C SER A 321 -15.06 4.64 -8.45
N LYS A 322 -13.87 5.11 -8.86
CA LYS A 322 -12.90 5.77 -7.97
C LYS A 322 -13.00 7.30 -7.99
N LEU A 323 -13.63 7.90 -9.01
CA LEU A 323 -13.70 9.35 -9.16
C LEU A 323 -14.46 10.04 -8.01
N HIS A 324 -15.35 9.32 -7.34
CA HIS A 324 -16.03 9.87 -6.15
C HIS A 324 -15.03 10.24 -5.05
N LEU A 325 -13.92 9.49 -4.89
CA LEU A 325 -12.88 9.80 -3.90
C LEU A 325 -12.21 11.15 -4.19
N ILE A 326 -11.94 11.44 -5.46
CA ILE A 326 -11.36 12.70 -5.89
C ILE A 326 -12.36 13.85 -5.64
N ARG A 327 -13.62 13.67 -6.07
CA ARG A 327 -14.68 14.69 -5.91
C ARG A 327 -14.97 14.99 -4.43
N GLU A 328 -15.10 13.97 -3.60
CA GLU A 328 -15.32 14.15 -2.16
C GLU A 328 -14.09 14.75 -1.46
N GLY A 329 -12.90 14.34 -1.83
CA GLY A 329 -11.65 14.91 -1.32
C GLY A 329 -11.51 16.39 -1.66
N ALA A 330 -11.72 16.77 -2.93
CA ALA A 330 -11.70 18.14 -3.40
C ALA A 330 -12.75 18.99 -2.66
N LYS A 331 -14.00 18.50 -2.54
CA LYS A 331 -15.06 19.17 -1.80
C LYS A 331 -14.70 19.40 -0.34
N ARG A 332 -14.17 18.39 0.36
CA ARG A 332 -13.73 18.52 1.76
C ARG A 332 -12.63 19.57 1.93
N LEU A 333 -11.67 19.59 0.98
CA LEU A 333 -10.56 20.54 0.99
C LEU A 333 -10.95 21.94 0.50
N GLY A 334 -12.14 22.10 -0.15
CA GLY A 334 -12.57 23.36 -0.76
C GLY A 334 -11.75 23.71 -2.00
N ILE A 335 -11.45 22.70 -2.83
CA ILE A 335 -10.70 22.84 -4.07
C ILE A 335 -11.69 22.77 -5.24
N ASP A 336 -11.88 23.88 -5.94
CA ASP A 336 -12.87 24.01 -7.01
C ASP A 336 -12.25 23.85 -8.41
N ILE A 337 -10.91 23.88 -8.54
CA ILE A 337 -10.19 23.83 -9.82
C ILE A 337 -9.97 22.41 -10.34
N ILE A 338 -10.39 21.36 -9.61
CA ILE A 338 -10.23 19.96 -9.99
C ILE A 338 -11.42 19.48 -10.81
N ILE A 339 -11.14 18.94 -12.00
CA ILE A 339 -12.12 18.31 -12.89
C ILE A 339 -11.76 16.82 -12.99
N ALA A 340 -12.58 15.95 -12.39
CA ALA A 340 -12.35 14.51 -12.39
C ALA A 340 -13.16 13.80 -13.47
N ALA A 341 -12.51 13.01 -14.33
CA ALA A 341 -13.12 12.25 -15.41
C ALA A 341 -12.49 10.85 -15.58
N ALA A 342 -13.32 9.87 -15.99
CA ALA A 342 -12.83 8.54 -16.32
C ALA A 342 -12.13 8.56 -17.67
N ARG A 343 -10.90 8.00 -17.70
CA ARG A 343 -10.09 7.94 -18.89
C ARG A 343 -9.06 6.82 -18.82
N ASP A 344 -8.86 6.13 -19.92
CA ASP A 344 -7.72 5.23 -20.10
C ASP A 344 -6.47 6.07 -20.45
N SER A 345 -5.58 6.24 -19.48
CA SER A 345 -4.37 7.04 -19.62
C SER A 345 -3.32 6.42 -20.55
N ALA A 346 -3.47 5.15 -20.95
CA ALA A 346 -2.65 4.54 -21.98
C ALA A 346 -3.11 4.91 -23.41
N GLN A 347 -4.25 5.62 -23.56
CA GLN A 347 -4.76 6.11 -24.85
C GLN A 347 -4.49 7.60 -24.96
N PRO A 348 -3.67 8.05 -25.95
CA PRO A 348 -3.36 9.45 -26.13
C PRO A 348 -4.58 10.25 -26.60
N ASP A 349 -4.66 11.53 -26.19
CA ASP A 349 -5.65 12.49 -26.67
C ASP A 349 -4.96 13.66 -27.37
N SER A 350 -4.94 13.61 -28.68
CA SER A 350 -4.31 14.65 -29.49
C SER A 350 -4.95 16.03 -29.31
N SER A 351 -6.20 16.12 -28.86
CA SER A 351 -6.88 17.40 -28.64
C SER A 351 -6.31 18.20 -27.46
N ALA A 352 -5.66 17.51 -26.51
CA ALA A 352 -5.01 18.12 -25.36
C ALA A 352 -3.48 18.23 -25.52
N ALA A 353 -2.93 17.89 -26.70
CA ALA A 353 -1.50 17.94 -26.95
C ALA A 353 -0.94 19.36 -26.78
N GLY A 354 0.14 19.49 -25.99
CA GLY A 354 0.83 20.78 -25.77
C GLY A 354 0.01 21.81 -24.97
N THR A 355 -1.00 21.39 -24.22
CA THR A 355 -1.87 22.30 -23.47
C THR A 355 -1.57 22.38 -21.97
N ALA A 356 -0.77 21.49 -21.43
CA ALA A 356 -0.49 21.43 -20.00
C ALA A 356 0.86 22.14 -19.68
N ASP A 357 0.85 22.87 -18.57
CA ASP A 357 2.08 23.38 -17.95
C ASP A 357 2.80 22.28 -17.20
N CYS A 358 2.02 21.45 -16.49
CA CYS A 358 2.51 20.32 -15.72
C CYS A 358 1.67 19.07 -16.00
N VAL A 359 2.32 17.91 -16.07
CA VAL A 359 1.67 16.61 -16.18
C VAL A 359 2.16 15.71 -15.03
N ILE A 360 1.24 15.05 -14.33
CA ILE A 360 1.51 14.06 -13.30
C ILE A 360 1.23 12.69 -13.87
N CYS A 361 2.27 11.85 -13.95
CA CYS A 361 2.21 10.48 -14.41
C CYS A 361 2.59 9.54 -13.25
N ASP A 362 1.68 9.42 -12.24
CA ASP A 362 1.82 8.51 -11.12
C ASP A 362 1.26 7.14 -11.50
N VAL A 363 2.11 6.35 -12.16
CA VAL A 363 1.66 5.13 -12.86
C VAL A 363 1.28 3.99 -11.89
N PRO A 364 0.35 3.10 -12.29
CA PRO A 364 0.15 1.84 -11.59
C PRO A 364 1.47 1.08 -11.49
N CYS A 365 1.84 0.63 -10.30
CA CYS A 365 3.11 -0.02 -10.03
C CYS A 365 2.97 -1.24 -9.11
N SER A 366 4.04 -2.02 -8.94
CA SER A 366 4.07 -3.17 -8.03
C SER A 366 3.81 -2.80 -6.56
N GLY A 367 4.13 -1.55 -6.18
CA GLY A 367 3.87 -1.03 -4.83
C GLY A 367 4.82 -1.56 -3.76
N PHE A 368 6.02 -1.99 -4.13
CA PHE A 368 6.99 -2.53 -3.17
C PHE A 368 7.50 -1.50 -2.16
N GLY A 369 7.35 -0.21 -2.46
CA GLY A 369 7.72 0.86 -1.53
C GLY A 369 6.76 1.07 -0.36
N VAL A 370 5.52 0.57 -0.45
CA VAL A 370 4.46 0.79 0.56
C VAL A 370 4.10 -0.46 1.37
N LEU A 371 4.99 -1.46 1.42
CA LEU A 371 4.74 -2.72 2.11
C LEU A 371 4.48 -2.55 3.61
N ALA A 372 5.06 -1.53 4.24
CA ALA A 372 4.82 -1.21 5.64
C ALA A 372 3.36 -0.81 5.92
N LYS A 373 2.68 -0.18 4.95
CA LYS A 373 1.29 0.28 5.04
C LYS A 373 0.28 -0.73 4.51
N LYS A 374 0.73 -1.73 3.74
CA LYS A 374 -0.13 -2.70 3.04
C LYS A 374 0.35 -4.13 3.30
N PRO A 375 0.09 -4.69 4.50
CA PRO A 375 0.60 -6.00 4.90
C PRO A 375 0.20 -7.14 3.95
N ASP A 376 -1.00 -7.08 3.36
CA ASP A 376 -1.45 -8.06 2.37
C ASP A 376 -0.55 -8.13 1.13
N MET A 377 0.08 -7.01 0.76
CA MET A 377 0.96 -6.97 -0.41
C MET A 377 2.27 -7.71 -0.15
N ARG A 378 2.73 -7.81 1.11
CA ARG A 378 3.97 -8.52 1.43
C ARG A 378 3.96 -9.95 0.89
N THR A 379 2.89 -10.69 1.12
CA THR A 379 2.78 -12.09 0.67
C THR A 379 2.57 -12.25 -0.84
N ARG A 380 2.05 -11.23 -1.51
CA ARG A 380 1.74 -11.24 -2.96
C ARG A 380 2.83 -10.58 -3.80
N ALA A 381 3.80 -9.92 -3.17
CA ALA A 381 4.85 -9.18 -3.87
C ALA A 381 5.70 -10.09 -4.77
N GLY A 382 5.89 -11.37 -4.42
CA GLY A 382 6.64 -12.32 -5.23
C GLY A 382 6.08 -12.53 -6.64
N GLU A 383 4.75 -12.52 -6.78
CA GLU A 383 4.05 -12.67 -8.07
C GLU A 383 4.27 -11.47 -9.01
N ARG A 384 4.70 -10.33 -8.46
CA ARG A 384 4.87 -9.07 -9.18
C ARG A 384 6.32 -8.71 -9.49
N THR A 385 7.29 -9.50 -9.03
CA THR A 385 8.72 -9.22 -9.26
C THR A 385 9.14 -9.34 -10.73
N SER A 386 8.36 -10.06 -11.52
CA SER A 386 8.60 -10.30 -12.96
C SER A 386 7.41 -9.88 -13.85
N ASP A 387 6.61 -8.89 -13.43
CA ASP A 387 5.41 -8.45 -14.16
C ASP A 387 5.78 -7.57 -15.36
N GLY A 388 6.09 -8.22 -16.50
CA GLY A 388 6.38 -7.53 -17.74
C GLY A 388 5.19 -6.80 -18.36
N GLU A 389 3.95 -7.20 -18.04
CA GLU A 389 2.74 -6.51 -18.52
C GLU A 389 2.60 -5.14 -17.84
N LEU A 390 2.98 -5.06 -16.56
CA LEU A 390 2.93 -3.84 -15.77
C LEU A 390 3.93 -2.78 -16.29
N THR A 391 5.17 -3.16 -16.55
CA THR A 391 6.19 -2.27 -17.11
C THR A 391 5.83 -1.78 -18.51
N GLN A 392 5.23 -2.63 -19.36
CA GLN A 392 4.70 -2.23 -20.65
C GLN A 392 3.53 -1.25 -20.55
N LEU A 393 2.64 -1.43 -19.57
CA LEU A 393 1.55 -0.49 -19.30
C LEU A 393 2.11 0.88 -18.88
N GLN A 394 3.09 0.89 -17.97
CA GLN A 394 3.77 2.10 -17.52
C GLN A 394 4.41 2.86 -18.69
N ALA A 395 5.13 2.15 -19.58
CA ALA A 395 5.69 2.74 -20.79
C ALA A 395 4.60 3.39 -21.66
N ARG A 396 3.48 2.70 -21.93
CA ARG A 396 2.39 3.28 -22.73
C ARG A 396 1.76 4.52 -22.10
N ILE A 397 1.59 4.52 -20.76
CA ILE A 397 1.06 5.70 -20.06
C ILE A 397 2.04 6.86 -20.15
N LEU A 398 3.34 6.62 -19.98
CA LEU A 398 4.37 7.65 -20.08
C LEU A 398 4.44 8.23 -21.49
N GLU A 399 4.37 7.39 -22.54
CA GLU A 399 4.30 7.82 -23.95
C GLU A 399 3.07 8.71 -24.22
N ALA A 400 1.89 8.33 -23.69
CA ALA A 400 0.68 9.15 -23.83
C ALA A 400 0.81 10.48 -23.05
N ALA A 401 1.36 10.43 -21.83
CA ALA A 401 1.56 11.61 -20.99
C ALA A 401 2.50 12.64 -21.63
N ALA A 402 3.50 12.18 -22.37
CA ALA A 402 4.49 13.04 -23.07
C ALA A 402 3.88 13.94 -24.16
N LEU A 403 2.66 13.70 -24.59
CA LEU A 403 1.98 14.56 -25.57
C LEU A 403 1.45 15.87 -24.99
N TYR A 404 1.15 15.89 -23.69
CA TYR A 404 0.38 16.97 -23.07
C TYR A 404 1.20 18.18 -22.62
N PRO A 405 2.46 18.07 -22.14
CA PRO A 405 3.22 19.24 -21.76
C PRO A 405 3.43 20.18 -22.96
N ARG A 406 3.24 21.47 -22.77
CA ARG A 406 3.72 22.48 -23.72
C ARG A 406 5.24 22.49 -23.78
N VAL A 407 5.84 23.15 -24.79
CA VAL A 407 7.28 23.40 -24.80
C VAL A 407 7.67 24.20 -23.55
N GLY A 408 8.67 23.75 -22.81
CA GLY A 408 9.04 24.24 -21.48
C GLY A 408 8.15 23.71 -20.34
N GLY A 409 7.11 22.92 -20.64
CA GLY A 409 6.27 22.26 -19.62
C GLY A 409 6.97 21.05 -19.01
N ARG A 410 6.50 20.64 -17.84
CA ARG A 410 7.10 19.59 -17.01
C ARG A 410 6.22 18.35 -16.92
N LEU A 411 6.87 17.19 -16.93
CA LEU A 411 6.24 15.87 -16.79
C LEU A 411 6.86 15.15 -15.59
N LEU A 412 6.07 14.91 -14.56
CA LEU A 412 6.44 14.07 -13.44
C LEU A 412 6.12 12.62 -13.76
N TYR A 413 7.11 11.75 -13.77
CA TYR A 413 6.93 10.31 -13.71
C TYR A 413 7.19 9.83 -12.28
N SER A 414 6.27 9.06 -11.69
CA SER A 414 6.43 8.59 -10.32
C SER A 414 5.80 7.22 -10.06
N THR A 415 6.37 6.50 -9.09
CA THR A 415 5.89 5.21 -8.60
C THR A 415 6.06 5.09 -7.09
N CYS A 416 5.18 4.32 -6.44
CA CYS A 416 5.37 3.91 -5.04
C CYS A 416 6.07 2.55 -4.94
N THR A 417 7.08 2.30 -5.77
CA THR A 417 7.85 1.05 -5.77
C THR A 417 9.35 1.30 -5.75
N LEU A 418 10.09 0.32 -5.24
CA LEU A 418 11.55 0.24 -5.30
C LEU A 418 11.95 -0.89 -6.25
N ASN A 419 11.66 -0.70 -7.54
CA ASN A 419 12.01 -1.63 -8.61
C ASN A 419 12.54 -0.83 -9.80
N LYS A 420 13.84 -0.98 -10.12
CA LYS A 420 14.51 -0.22 -11.20
C LYS A 420 13.86 -0.44 -12.55
N HIS A 421 13.29 -1.63 -12.81
CA HIS A 421 12.57 -1.91 -14.07
C HIS A 421 11.31 -1.05 -14.25
N GLU A 422 10.70 -0.59 -13.14
CA GLU A 422 9.54 0.29 -13.14
C GLU A 422 9.91 1.77 -12.99
N ASN A 423 11.17 2.07 -12.65
CA ASN A 423 11.67 3.38 -12.25
C ASN A 423 12.70 3.92 -13.26
N GLU A 424 13.98 3.83 -12.91
CA GLU A 424 15.08 4.39 -13.68
C GLU A 424 15.09 3.90 -15.13
N GLU A 425 14.88 2.60 -15.35
CA GLU A 425 14.90 1.99 -16.69
C GLU A 425 13.75 2.48 -17.57
N GLN A 426 12.56 2.80 -16.99
CA GLN A 426 11.47 3.41 -17.76
C GLN A 426 11.82 4.81 -18.24
N VAL A 427 12.43 5.61 -17.36
CA VAL A 427 12.85 6.99 -17.68
C VAL A 427 13.98 6.97 -18.73
N GLU A 428 14.97 6.12 -18.57
CA GLU A 428 16.09 5.96 -19.50
C GLU A 428 15.60 5.52 -20.89
N ALA A 429 14.74 4.50 -20.93
CA ALA A 429 14.16 4.02 -22.17
C ALA A 429 13.29 5.07 -22.88
N PHE A 430 12.55 5.88 -22.10
CA PHE A 430 11.77 7.00 -22.63
C PHE A 430 12.69 8.08 -23.25
N LEU A 431 13.68 8.55 -22.51
CA LEU A 431 14.60 9.59 -22.97
C LEU A 431 15.41 9.17 -24.21
N ALA A 432 15.77 7.89 -24.31
CA ALA A 432 16.44 7.35 -25.50
C ALA A 432 15.60 7.47 -26.79
N ARG A 433 14.26 7.48 -26.66
CA ARG A 433 13.33 7.62 -27.79
C ARG A 433 12.84 9.05 -28.02
N HIS A 434 12.93 9.92 -27.03
CA HIS A 434 12.38 11.29 -27.04
C HIS A 434 13.46 12.35 -26.84
N SER A 435 14.22 12.67 -27.90
CA SER A 435 15.26 13.70 -27.86
C SER A 435 14.74 15.11 -27.55
N GLY A 436 13.42 15.32 -27.64
CA GLY A 436 12.75 16.56 -27.25
C GLY A 436 12.52 16.70 -25.76
N TYR A 437 12.93 15.70 -24.94
CA TYR A 437 12.83 15.73 -23.49
C TYR A 437 14.20 15.66 -22.83
N SER A 438 14.32 16.28 -21.66
CA SER A 438 15.46 16.11 -20.74
C SER A 438 15.00 15.81 -19.34
N CYS A 439 15.81 15.10 -18.57
CA CYS A 439 15.56 14.84 -17.15
C CYS A 439 16.17 15.97 -16.32
N GLU A 440 15.34 16.71 -15.59
CA GLU A 440 15.77 17.78 -14.67
C GLU A 440 16.12 17.22 -13.29
N GLN A 441 15.30 16.27 -12.80
CA GLN A 441 15.47 15.63 -11.49
C GLN A 441 15.12 14.16 -11.58
N LEU A 442 15.86 13.34 -10.83
CA LEU A 442 15.59 11.91 -10.68
C LEU A 442 15.96 11.50 -9.26
N HIS A 443 15.02 10.93 -8.52
CA HIS A 443 15.22 10.57 -7.14
C HIS A 443 14.55 9.24 -6.79
N THR A 444 15.31 8.36 -6.10
CA THR A 444 14.79 7.20 -5.40
C THR A 444 14.81 7.49 -3.91
N VAL A 445 13.64 7.49 -3.27
CA VAL A 445 13.47 7.73 -1.83
C VAL A 445 13.40 6.39 -1.13
N PHE A 446 14.31 6.14 -0.19
CA PHE A 446 14.34 4.91 0.60
C PHE A 446 13.80 5.18 2.00
N PRO A 447 13.05 4.23 2.60
CA PRO A 447 12.68 4.30 4.00
C PRO A 447 13.95 4.18 4.86
N ASP A 448 14.26 5.21 5.66
CA ASP A 448 15.47 5.24 6.46
C ASP A 448 15.26 4.52 7.81
N PRO A 449 15.91 3.37 8.05
CA PRO A 449 15.77 2.63 9.31
C PRO A 449 16.39 3.34 10.53
N GLU A 450 17.27 4.32 10.33
CA GLU A 450 17.88 5.08 11.42
C GLU A 450 16.93 6.18 11.96
N GLN A 451 15.91 6.54 11.19
CA GLN A 451 14.86 7.45 11.66
C GLN A 451 13.82 6.70 12.51
N PRO A 452 13.23 7.37 13.53
CA PRO A 452 12.03 6.86 14.20
C PRO A 452 10.93 6.50 13.19
N ALA A 453 10.13 5.48 13.47
CA ALA A 453 9.10 5.00 12.53
C ALA A 453 8.17 6.10 12.01
N TYR A 454 7.79 7.06 12.87
CA TYR A 454 6.91 8.18 12.49
C TYR A 454 7.57 9.22 11.58
N LEU A 455 8.90 9.23 11.44
CA LEU A 455 9.63 10.08 10.49
C LEU A 455 10.00 9.37 9.19
N ARG A 456 9.81 8.05 9.09
CA ARG A 456 10.12 7.31 7.86
C ARG A 456 9.15 7.67 6.74
N THR A 457 9.68 7.73 5.52
CA THR A 457 8.89 7.85 4.29
C THR A 457 8.57 6.47 3.72
N ASP A 458 7.62 6.40 2.80
CA ASP A 458 7.49 5.25 1.90
C ASP A 458 8.72 5.14 0.99
N GLY A 459 8.97 3.94 0.47
CA GLY A 459 9.84 3.76 -0.69
C GLY A 459 9.15 4.34 -1.92
N PHE A 460 9.81 5.24 -2.62
CA PHE A 460 9.21 5.99 -3.71
C PHE A 460 10.24 6.35 -4.77
N PHE A 461 9.78 6.51 -6.01
CA PHE A 461 10.60 7.02 -7.09
C PHE A 461 9.88 8.16 -7.82
N TYR A 462 10.62 9.18 -8.22
CA TYR A 462 10.12 10.19 -9.13
C TYR A 462 11.22 10.77 -10.02
N ALA A 463 10.81 11.16 -11.23
CA ALA A 463 11.63 11.93 -12.18
C ALA A 463 10.80 13.08 -12.72
N VAL A 464 11.42 14.27 -12.82
CA VAL A 464 10.84 15.43 -13.48
C VAL A 464 11.52 15.60 -14.84
N LEU A 465 10.72 15.47 -15.89
CA LEU A 465 11.13 15.62 -17.28
C LEU A 465 10.65 16.96 -17.83
N VAL A 466 11.46 17.61 -18.66
CA VAL A 466 11.12 18.89 -19.29
C VAL A 466 11.02 18.69 -20.78
N ARG A 467 9.93 19.19 -21.40
CA ARG A 467 9.77 19.21 -22.84
C ARG A 467 10.49 20.40 -23.44
N ASN A 468 11.52 20.15 -24.24
CA ASN A 468 12.39 21.17 -24.86
C ASN A 468 11.92 21.59 -26.27
N THR A 469 11.22 20.68 -26.97
CA THR A 469 10.75 20.93 -28.37
C THR A 469 9.36 20.31 -28.61
#